data_095aed29ff8523dd2f113306450c30f4
#
_entry.id   095aed29ff8523dd2f113306450c30f4
#
_cell.length_a   1.000
_cell.length_b   1.000
_cell.length_c   1.000
_cell.angle_alpha   90.00
_cell.angle_beta   90.00
_cell.angle_gamma   90.00
#
_symmetry.space_group_name_H-M   'P 1'
#
loop_
_entity.id
_entity.type
_entity.pdbx_description
1 polymer ?
#
loop_
_entity_poly.entity_id
_entity_poly.type
_entity_poly.pdbx_seq_one_letter_code
_entity_poly.pdbx_strand_id
1 'polypeptide(L)'
;MKVLVPVKRVVDFNVKVRVKADNSGVELQNVKMSMNPFDEIAVEEAVRLKEAGKISEIVAVSIGPQQAQETIRTALAMGADRGILVKTDQLVEPLAVAKLLQKIVGDENLDLVIMGKQAIDDDCNQTGQMLAALLGWPQGTFASEVQLENGAVQVTREIDGGLETIKITIPAVITTDLRLNEPRYASLPNIMKAKQKPIDEKTPEDLGVDITPRLKSLKVEEPAKREAGVKVESVEELVGKLKQEGVI
;
A
#
# COMPACT_ATOMS: atom_id res chain seq x y z
N MET A 1 13.10 4.72 17.57
CA MET A 1 12.43 3.69 16.77
C MET A 1 12.41 4.16 15.31
N LYS A 2 12.74 3.27 14.39
CA LYS A 2 12.75 3.52 12.95
C LYS A 2 11.58 2.83 12.27
N VAL A 3 10.97 3.47 11.29
CA VAL A 3 9.78 2.96 10.57
C VAL A 3 10.06 2.85 9.09
N LEU A 4 9.67 1.71 8.49
CA LEU A 4 9.64 1.51 7.04
C LEU A 4 8.25 1.82 6.51
N VAL A 5 8.18 2.59 5.44
CA VAL A 5 6.93 2.87 4.74
C VAL A 5 7.10 2.49 3.26
N PRO A 6 6.64 1.31 2.86
CA PRO A 6 6.55 0.93 1.45
C PRO A 6 5.54 1.81 0.71
N VAL A 7 5.93 2.28 -0.47
CA VAL A 7 5.08 3.12 -1.33
C VAL A 7 5.13 2.60 -2.77
N LYS A 8 3.97 2.34 -3.37
CA LYS A 8 3.86 1.80 -4.72
C LYS A 8 3.47 2.88 -5.72
N ARG A 9 4.14 2.90 -6.89
CA ARG A 9 3.76 3.71 -8.03
C ARG A 9 2.67 3.00 -8.81
N VAL A 10 1.49 3.61 -8.90
CA VAL A 10 0.30 3.05 -9.57
C VAL A 10 -0.28 4.06 -10.56
N VAL A 11 -1.18 3.61 -11.42
CA VAL A 11 -1.99 4.52 -12.25
C VAL A 11 -2.82 5.41 -11.34
N ASP A 12 -2.80 6.74 -11.58
CA ASP A 12 -3.58 7.70 -10.80
C ASP A 12 -5.08 7.34 -10.84
N PHE A 13 -5.73 7.32 -9.68
CA PHE A 13 -7.12 6.88 -9.55
C PHE A 13 -8.14 7.72 -10.33
N ASN A 14 -7.76 8.93 -10.78
CA ASN A 14 -8.61 9.76 -11.65
C ASN A 14 -8.47 9.38 -13.15
N VAL A 15 -7.53 8.52 -13.50
CA VAL A 15 -7.31 8.10 -14.87
C VAL A 15 -8.23 6.94 -15.24
N LYS A 16 -8.94 7.07 -16.35
CA LYS A 16 -9.68 5.94 -16.92
C LYS A 16 -8.69 4.96 -17.53
N VAL A 17 -8.50 3.82 -16.86
CA VAL A 17 -7.65 2.72 -17.34
C VAL A 17 -8.18 2.17 -18.68
N ARG A 18 -7.27 1.85 -19.61
CA ARG A 18 -7.56 1.24 -20.90
C ARG A 18 -6.80 -0.06 -21.06
N VAL A 19 -7.44 -1.06 -21.65
CA VAL A 19 -6.81 -2.32 -22.00
C VAL A 19 -6.03 -2.15 -23.29
N LYS A 20 -4.84 -2.75 -23.38
CA LYS A 20 -4.06 -2.79 -24.64
C LYS A 20 -4.82 -3.52 -25.73
N ALA A 21 -4.56 -3.15 -26.99
CA ALA A 21 -5.23 -3.74 -28.16
C ALA A 21 -5.03 -5.26 -28.29
N ASP A 22 -3.92 -5.78 -27.77
CA ASP A 22 -3.58 -7.22 -27.78
C ASP A 22 -4.07 -7.97 -26.51
N ASN A 23 -4.80 -7.30 -25.63
CA ASN A 23 -5.28 -7.82 -24.34
C ASN A 23 -4.16 -8.35 -23.39
N SER A 24 -2.90 -7.98 -23.62
CA SER A 24 -1.78 -8.43 -22.78
C SER A 24 -1.67 -7.72 -21.43
N GLY A 25 -2.43 -6.65 -21.21
CA GLY A 25 -2.38 -5.83 -20.01
C GLY A 25 -3.09 -4.51 -20.17
N VAL A 26 -2.83 -3.59 -19.25
CA VAL A 26 -3.34 -2.21 -19.32
C VAL A 26 -2.33 -1.28 -19.98
N GLU A 27 -2.85 -0.22 -20.64
CA GLU A 27 -2.01 0.80 -21.29
C GLU A 27 -1.40 1.70 -20.21
N LEU A 28 -0.07 1.74 -20.16
CA LEU A 28 0.67 2.56 -19.19
C LEU A 28 1.48 3.70 -19.86
N GLN A 29 1.55 3.70 -21.19
CA GLN A 29 2.33 4.71 -21.91
C GLN A 29 1.62 6.07 -21.83
N ASN A 30 2.34 7.10 -21.41
CA ASN A 30 1.82 8.46 -21.25
C ASN A 30 0.61 8.57 -20.29
N VAL A 31 0.49 7.63 -19.35
CA VAL A 31 -0.55 7.64 -18.33
C VAL A 31 0.00 8.33 -17.06
N LYS A 32 -0.80 9.18 -16.45
CA LYS A 32 -0.44 9.78 -15.17
C LYS A 32 -0.33 8.69 -14.10
N MET A 33 0.80 8.67 -13.42
CA MET A 33 1.07 7.77 -12.30
C MET A 33 1.13 8.57 -11.00
N SER A 34 0.78 7.95 -9.89
CA SER A 34 0.81 8.55 -8.54
C SER A 34 1.23 7.52 -7.50
N MET A 35 1.40 7.96 -6.25
CA MET A 35 1.49 7.06 -5.11
C MET A 35 0.15 6.35 -4.91
N ASN A 36 0.18 5.09 -4.54
CA ASN A 36 -1.01 4.36 -4.13
C ASN A 36 -1.71 5.08 -2.95
N PRO A 37 -3.02 5.35 -3.01
CA PRO A 37 -3.74 6.11 -1.97
C PRO A 37 -3.60 5.52 -0.56
N PHE A 38 -3.60 4.20 -0.42
CA PHE A 38 -3.40 3.56 0.88
C PHE A 38 -1.98 3.78 1.43
N ASP A 39 -0.98 3.93 0.56
CA ASP A 39 0.39 4.21 0.98
C ASP A 39 0.56 5.68 1.38
N GLU A 40 -0.19 6.61 0.77
CA GLU A 40 -0.26 8.01 1.23
C GLU A 40 -0.74 8.10 2.67
N ILE A 41 -1.76 7.31 3.04
CA ILE A 41 -2.24 7.18 4.42
C ILE A 41 -1.14 6.66 5.34
N ALA A 42 -0.37 5.65 4.90
CA ALA A 42 0.73 5.08 5.67
C ALA A 42 1.87 6.10 5.91
N VAL A 43 2.23 6.87 4.88
CA VAL A 43 3.22 7.96 5.00
C VAL A 43 2.74 9.01 5.99
N GLU A 44 1.50 9.47 5.86
CA GLU A 44 0.91 10.47 6.77
C GLU A 44 0.92 9.99 8.22
N GLU A 45 0.55 8.74 8.47
CA GLU A 45 0.56 8.18 9.82
C GLU A 45 1.97 8.15 10.42
N ALA A 46 2.96 7.69 9.64
CA ALA A 46 4.35 7.71 10.06
C ALA A 46 4.84 9.14 10.38
N VAL A 47 4.44 10.12 9.58
CA VAL A 47 4.80 11.53 9.81
C VAL A 47 4.15 12.06 11.09
N ARG A 48 2.88 11.78 11.34
CA ARG A 48 2.18 12.16 12.59
C ARG A 48 2.82 11.56 13.83
N LEU A 49 3.17 10.28 13.76
CA LEU A 49 3.88 9.59 14.85
C LEU A 49 5.27 10.20 15.11
N LYS A 50 5.96 10.64 14.07
CA LYS A 50 7.23 11.34 14.18
C LYS A 50 7.08 12.73 14.80
N GLU A 51 6.12 13.51 14.36
CA GLU A 51 5.79 14.82 14.94
C GLU A 51 5.39 14.74 16.41
N ALA A 52 4.73 13.62 16.81
CA ALA A 52 4.43 13.30 18.21
C ALA A 52 5.64 12.78 19.01
N GLY A 53 6.84 12.71 18.41
CA GLY A 53 8.07 12.24 19.07
C GLY A 53 8.11 10.75 19.36
N LYS A 54 7.22 9.96 18.74
CA LYS A 54 7.13 8.50 18.95
C LYS A 54 8.13 7.71 18.12
N ILE A 55 8.48 8.22 16.94
CA ILE A 55 9.47 7.62 16.04
C ILE A 55 10.56 8.64 15.69
N SER A 56 11.76 8.16 15.37
CA SER A 56 12.93 8.99 15.10
C SER A 56 13.26 9.12 13.62
N GLU A 57 12.97 8.09 12.82
CA GLU A 57 13.30 8.03 11.41
C GLU A 57 12.23 7.32 10.60
N ILE A 58 11.89 7.89 9.43
CA ILE A 58 10.99 7.31 8.43
C ILE A 58 11.79 7.00 7.17
N VAL A 59 11.82 5.73 6.79
CA VAL A 59 12.44 5.25 5.56
C VAL A 59 11.35 4.88 4.56
N ALA A 60 11.25 5.62 3.46
CA ALA A 60 10.33 5.26 2.38
C ALA A 60 11.00 4.27 1.43
N VAL A 61 10.30 3.22 0.99
CA VAL A 61 10.83 2.27 0.02
C VAL A 61 9.86 2.06 -1.13
N SER A 62 10.38 1.98 -2.35
CA SER A 62 9.59 1.57 -3.52
C SER A 62 10.34 0.50 -4.31
N ILE A 63 9.60 -0.43 -4.86
CA ILE A 63 10.12 -1.53 -5.67
C ILE A 63 9.52 -1.37 -7.07
N GLY A 64 10.37 -1.26 -8.09
CA GLY A 64 9.91 -1.05 -9.47
C GLY A 64 10.93 -0.38 -10.36
N PRO A 65 10.49 0.14 -11.54
CA PRO A 65 11.37 0.79 -12.48
C PRO A 65 11.96 2.10 -11.91
N GLN A 66 12.95 2.68 -12.59
CA GLN A 66 13.61 3.93 -12.16
C GLN A 66 12.60 5.04 -11.81
N GLN A 67 11.47 5.12 -12.51
CA GLN A 67 10.43 6.12 -12.26
C GLN A 67 9.72 5.95 -10.90
N ALA A 68 9.84 4.80 -10.24
CA ALA A 68 9.30 4.61 -8.89
C ALA A 68 9.96 5.54 -7.85
N GLN A 69 11.13 6.08 -8.14
CA GLN A 69 11.74 7.14 -7.31
C GLN A 69 10.86 8.39 -7.16
N GLU A 70 9.98 8.69 -8.12
CA GLU A 70 9.07 9.84 -8.05
C GLU A 70 8.10 9.68 -6.87
N THR A 71 7.63 8.46 -6.65
CA THR A 71 6.77 8.12 -5.51
C THR A 71 7.51 8.26 -4.18
N ILE A 72 8.78 7.83 -4.14
CA ILE A 72 9.64 8.05 -2.97
C ILE A 72 9.82 9.56 -2.74
N ARG A 73 10.07 10.36 -3.80
CA ARG A 73 10.19 11.83 -3.67
C ARG A 73 8.93 12.47 -3.09
N THR A 74 7.75 11.94 -3.43
CA THR A 74 6.47 12.37 -2.82
C THR A 74 6.45 12.07 -1.32
N ALA A 75 6.80 10.85 -0.89
CA ALA A 75 6.90 10.50 0.53
C ALA A 75 7.92 11.39 1.28
N LEU A 76 9.07 11.68 0.65
CA LEU A 76 10.09 12.58 1.20
C LEU A 76 9.58 14.02 1.35
N ALA A 77 8.73 14.48 0.43
CA ALA A 77 8.10 15.80 0.50
C ALA A 77 7.00 15.87 1.57
N MET A 78 6.32 14.78 1.85
CA MET A 78 5.36 14.66 2.95
C MET A 78 6.05 14.66 4.32
N GLY A 79 7.28 14.16 4.44
CA GLY A 79 8.03 14.20 5.71
C GLY A 79 8.96 13.02 5.97
N ALA A 80 9.03 12.01 5.10
CA ALA A 80 10.01 10.93 5.24
C ALA A 80 11.44 11.46 5.18
N ASP A 81 12.38 10.77 5.83
CA ASP A 81 13.75 11.24 5.99
C ASP A 81 14.64 10.87 4.81
N ARG A 82 14.57 9.63 4.37
CA ARG A 82 15.34 9.09 3.24
C ARG A 82 14.52 8.04 2.49
N GLY A 83 15.02 7.65 1.34
CA GLY A 83 14.37 6.64 0.50
C GLY A 83 15.29 5.47 0.16
N ILE A 84 14.67 4.36 -0.22
CA ILE A 84 15.32 3.20 -0.84
C ILE A 84 14.53 2.85 -2.11
N LEU A 85 15.21 2.79 -3.24
CA LEU A 85 14.64 2.27 -4.48
C LEU A 85 15.20 0.88 -4.75
N VAL A 86 14.34 -0.14 -4.74
CA VAL A 86 14.71 -1.46 -5.27
C VAL A 86 14.34 -1.49 -6.74
N LYS A 87 15.37 -1.26 -7.58
CA LYS A 87 15.19 -1.08 -9.01
C LYS A 87 15.03 -2.39 -9.74
N THR A 88 13.90 -2.54 -10.44
CA THR A 88 13.64 -3.65 -11.35
C THR A 88 12.58 -3.25 -12.38
N ASP A 89 12.72 -3.71 -13.62
CA ASP A 89 11.71 -3.55 -14.68
C ASP A 89 10.76 -4.75 -14.75
N GLN A 90 10.99 -5.79 -13.95
CA GLN A 90 10.11 -6.95 -13.87
C GLN A 90 8.87 -6.64 -13.04
N LEU A 91 7.75 -7.28 -13.37
CA LEU A 91 6.57 -7.31 -12.52
C LEU A 91 6.89 -8.14 -11.27
N VAL A 92 6.72 -7.53 -10.09
CA VAL A 92 7.03 -8.18 -8.82
C VAL A 92 5.74 -8.56 -8.11
N GLU A 93 5.56 -9.85 -7.85
CA GLU A 93 4.40 -10.40 -7.14
C GLU A 93 4.46 -10.11 -5.63
N PRO A 94 3.30 -10.09 -4.90
CA PRO A 94 3.25 -9.74 -3.49
C PRO A 94 4.23 -10.49 -2.58
N LEU A 95 4.43 -11.81 -2.82
CA LEU A 95 5.38 -12.60 -2.02
C LEU A 95 6.83 -12.19 -2.28
N ALA A 96 7.19 -11.87 -3.50
CA ALA A 96 8.54 -11.40 -3.84
C ALA A 96 8.78 -10.00 -3.22
N VAL A 97 7.78 -9.11 -3.27
CA VAL A 97 7.81 -7.81 -2.56
C VAL A 97 8.03 -8.02 -1.06
N ALA A 98 7.26 -8.92 -0.42
CA ALA A 98 7.42 -9.22 1.01
C ALA A 98 8.82 -9.73 1.37
N LYS A 99 9.44 -10.58 0.53
CA LYS A 99 10.81 -11.06 0.71
C LYS A 99 11.85 -9.93 0.58
N LEU A 100 11.69 -9.03 -0.39
CA LEU A 100 12.56 -7.85 -0.55
C LEU A 100 12.45 -6.94 0.67
N LEU A 101 11.24 -6.65 1.13
CA LEU A 101 11.00 -5.85 2.33
C LEU A 101 11.58 -6.51 3.58
N GLN A 102 11.47 -7.85 3.73
CA GLN A 102 12.07 -8.58 4.83
C GLN A 102 13.59 -8.36 4.91
N LYS A 103 14.28 -8.39 3.77
CA LYS A 103 15.73 -8.11 3.73
C LYS A 103 16.05 -6.68 4.14
N ILE A 104 15.30 -5.71 3.62
CA ILE A 104 15.48 -4.30 3.98
C ILE A 104 15.23 -4.07 5.47
N VAL A 105 14.18 -4.67 6.05
CA VAL A 105 13.89 -4.60 7.48
C VAL A 105 15.08 -5.07 8.33
N GLY A 106 15.71 -6.19 7.94
CA GLY A 106 16.88 -6.72 8.61
C GLY A 106 18.12 -5.85 8.46
N ASP A 107 18.44 -5.42 7.23
CA ASP A 107 19.63 -4.61 6.92
C ASP A 107 19.59 -3.23 7.63
N GLU A 108 18.39 -2.65 7.73
CA GLU A 108 18.19 -1.31 8.29
C GLU A 108 17.88 -1.31 9.80
N ASN A 109 17.73 -2.48 10.42
CA ASN A 109 17.35 -2.65 11.82
C ASN A 109 16.08 -1.83 12.16
N LEU A 110 15.00 -2.11 11.46
CA LEU A 110 13.73 -1.42 11.60
C LEU A 110 12.86 -2.08 12.67
N ASP A 111 12.05 -1.27 13.35
CA ASP A 111 11.20 -1.72 14.46
C ASP A 111 9.73 -1.84 14.07
N LEU A 112 9.31 -1.12 13.02
CA LEU A 112 7.92 -1.02 12.62
C LEU A 112 7.82 -0.88 11.10
N VAL A 113 6.84 -1.53 10.51
CA VAL A 113 6.44 -1.32 9.11
C VAL A 113 5.01 -0.80 9.10
N ILE A 114 4.78 0.35 8.45
CA ILE A 114 3.45 0.90 8.20
C ILE A 114 3.28 0.99 6.67
N MET A 115 2.28 0.32 6.11
CA MET A 115 2.07 0.24 4.67
C MET A 115 0.59 0.23 4.32
N GLY A 116 0.25 0.60 3.11
CA GLY A 116 -1.11 0.46 2.61
C GLY A 116 -1.61 -0.97 2.69
N LYS A 117 -2.89 -1.18 3.03
CA LYS A 117 -3.47 -2.53 3.11
C LYS A 117 -3.44 -3.24 1.75
N GLN A 118 -3.59 -2.48 0.67
CA GLN A 118 -3.64 -2.98 -0.71
C GLN A 118 -3.16 -1.91 -1.67
N ALA A 119 -2.88 -2.29 -2.91
CA ALA A 119 -2.62 -1.38 -4.02
C ALA A 119 -3.80 -1.38 -4.99
N ILE A 120 -4.19 -0.20 -5.50
CA ILE A 120 -5.39 -0.05 -6.35
C ILE A 120 -5.24 -0.64 -7.75
N ASP A 121 -4.06 -1.07 -8.13
CA ASP A 121 -3.77 -1.68 -9.43
C ASP A 121 -4.00 -3.19 -9.47
N ASP A 122 -3.76 -3.89 -8.37
CA ASP A 122 -3.89 -5.36 -8.29
C ASP A 122 -4.86 -5.85 -7.22
N ASP A 123 -5.20 -5.02 -6.25
CA ASP A 123 -6.10 -5.32 -5.12
C ASP A 123 -5.78 -6.63 -4.36
N CYS A 124 -4.54 -7.10 -4.44
CA CYS A 124 -4.17 -8.41 -3.84
C CYS A 124 -4.31 -8.44 -2.32
N ASN A 125 -4.03 -7.34 -1.62
CA ASN A 125 -4.09 -7.24 -0.16
C ASN A 125 -3.34 -8.37 0.57
N GLN A 126 -2.13 -8.70 0.13
CA GLN A 126 -1.37 -9.87 0.61
C GLN A 126 0.00 -9.51 1.19
N THR A 127 0.65 -8.45 0.68
CA THR A 127 2.06 -8.16 0.97
C THR A 127 2.33 -7.95 2.46
N GLY A 128 1.49 -7.19 3.16
CA GLY A 128 1.69 -6.89 4.58
C GLY A 128 1.61 -8.14 5.46
N GLN A 129 0.62 -8.97 5.22
CA GLN A 129 0.41 -10.23 5.95
C GLN A 129 1.56 -11.23 5.67
N MET A 130 2.00 -11.34 4.40
CA MET A 130 3.14 -12.17 4.02
C MET A 130 4.43 -11.66 4.67
N LEU A 131 4.64 -10.34 4.71
CA LEU A 131 5.80 -9.74 5.36
C LEU A 131 5.81 -10.04 6.87
N ALA A 132 4.69 -9.87 7.54
CA ALA A 132 4.56 -10.17 8.97
C ALA A 132 4.90 -11.64 9.26
N ALA A 133 4.39 -12.57 8.45
CA ALA A 133 4.69 -13.98 8.57
C ALA A 133 6.18 -14.30 8.34
N LEU A 134 6.80 -13.71 7.31
CA LEU A 134 8.22 -13.90 7.02
C LEU A 134 9.15 -13.34 8.10
N LEU A 135 8.75 -12.26 8.77
CA LEU A 135 9.47 -11.65 9.89
C LEU A 135 9.20 -12.36 11.22
N GLY A 136 8.13 -13.15 11.32
CA GLY A 136 7.64 -13.67 12.60
C GLY A 136 7.10 -12.55 13.52
N TRP A 137 6.64 -11.45 12.95
CA TRP A 137 6.15 -10.29 13.67
C TRP A 137 4.63 -10.29 13.78
N PRO A 138 4.07 -9.75 14.87
CA PRO A 138 2.63 -9.49 14.95
C PRO A 138 2.20 -8.47 13.90
N GLN A 139 0.92 -8.54 13.52
CA GLN A 139 0.33 -7.66 12.52
C GLN A 139 -0.95 -7.00 13.01
N GLY A 140 -1.12 -5.71 12.68
CA GLY A 140 -2.36 -4.96 12.83
C GLY A 140 -2.85 -4.53 11.44
N THR A 141 -3.80 -5.28 10.87
CA THR A 141 -4.27 -5.06 9.49
C THR A 141 -5.54 -4.22 9.44
N PHE A 142 -5.73 -3.48 8.32
CA PHE A 142 -6.90 -2.62 8.09
C PHE A 142 -7.07 -1.53 9.14
N ALA A 143 -5.96 -0.93 9.59
CA ALA A 143 -5.96 0.06 10.66
C ALA A 143 -6.75 1.33 10.30
N SER A 144 -7.72 1.68 11.14
CA SER A 144 -8.44 2.96 11.13
C SER A 144 -8.05 3.85 12.31
N GLU A 145 -7.31 3.32 13.30
CA GLU A 145 -6.66 4.09 14.36
C GLU A 145 -5.39 3.37 14.82
N VAL A 146 -4.33 4.14 15.09
CA VAL A 146 -3.03 3.63 15.56
C VAL A 146 -2.54 4.45 16.73
N GLN A 147 -2.28 3.80 17.86
CA GLN A 147 -1.73 4.44 19.06
C GLN A 147 -0.46 3.71 19.51
N LEU A 148 0.67 4.43 19.53
CA LEU A 148 1.95 3.91 20.01
C LEU A 148 2.14 4.20 21.49
N GLU A 149 2.30 3.16 22.31
CA GLU A 149 2.49 3.25 23.76
C GLU A 149 3.52 2.23 24.26
N ASN A 150 4.55 2.70 24.96
CA ASN A 150 5.44 1.87 25.79
C ASN A 150 5.88 0.51 25.20
N GLY A 151 6.33 0.49 23.95
CA GLY A 151 6.80 -0.74 23.29
C GLY A 151 5.69 -1.61 22.69
N ALA A 152 4.47 -1.11 22.61
CA ALA A 152 3.32 -1.77 21.99
C ALA A 152 2.57 -0.80 21.08
N VAL A 153 1.78 -1.35 20.19
CA VAL A 153 0.86 -0.61 19.31
C VAL A 153 -0.56 -1.08 19.58
N GLN A 154 -1.45 -0.16 19.87
CA GLN A 154 -2.88 -0.40 19.85
C GLN A 154 -3.39 -0.03 18.45
N VAL A 155 -4.08 -0.96 17.79
CA VAL A 155 -4.61 -0.80 16.44
C VAL A 155 -6.10 -1.06 16.46
N THR A 156 -6.90 -0.08 16.07
CA THR A 156 -8.32 -0.28 15.78
C THR A 156 -8.45 -0.62 14.30
N ARG A 157 -9.11 -1.73 14.01
CA ARG A 157 -9.20 -2.36 12.68
C ARG A 157 -10.63 -2.32 12.17
N GLU A 158 -10.78 -2.12 10.86
CA GLU A 158 -12.04 -2.33 10.16
C GLU A 158 -12.24 -3.83 9.90
N ILE A 159 -13.32 -4.40 10.42
CA ILE A 159 -13.73 -5.79 10.19
C ILE A 159 -15.20 -5.84 9.73
N ASP A 160 -15.64 -6.96 9.17
CA ASP A 160 -17.01 -7.07 8.63
C ASP A 160 -18.10 -6.81 9.68
N GLY A 161 -17.84 -7.17 10.94
CA GLY A 161 -18.77 -6.95 12.06
C GLY A 161 -18.69 -5.58 12.72
N GLY A 162 -17.80 -4.67 12.25
CA GLY A 162 -17.60 -3.35 12.84
C GLY A 162 -16.11 -3.03 13.09
N LEU A 163 -15.78 -2.61 14.31
CA LEU A 163 -14.42 -2.27 14.71
C LEU A 163 -13.87 -3.27 15.74
N GLU A 164 -12.61 -3.64 15.57
CA GLU A 164 -11.87 -4.45 16.54
C GLU A 164 -10.61 -3.71 16.98
N THR A 165 -10.40 -3.57 18.27
CA THR A 165 -9.17 -2.98 18.81
C THR A 165 -8.27 -4.07 19.37
N ILE A 166 -7.07 -4.19 18.83
CA ILE A 166 -6.04 -5.13 19.27
C ILE A 166 -4.82 -4.39 19.79
N LYS A 167 -4.10 -5.01 20.73
CA LYS A 167 -2.80 -4.52 21.20
C LYS A 167 -1.73 -5.52 20.82
N ILE A 168 -0.72 -5.08 20.08
CA ILE A 168 0.38 -5.90 19.59
C ILE A 168 1.71 -5.35 20.07
N THR A 169 2.69 -6.22 20.26
CA THR A 169 4.05 -5.84 20.64
C THR A 169 4.85 -5.33 19.46
N ILE A 170 5.83 -4.46 19.68
CA ILE A 170 6.85 -4.08 18.72
C ILE A 170 8.01 -5.09 18.84
N PRO A 171 8.61 -5.54 17.71
CA PRO A 171 8.39 -5.06 16.33
C PRO A 171 7.09 -5.58 15.70
N ALA A 172 6.51 -4.83 14.74
CA ALA A 172 5.21 -5.13 14.16
C ALA A 172 5.04 -4.65 12.71
N VAL A 173 4.05 -5.22 12.01
CA VAL A 173 3.60 -4.77 10.69
C VAL A 173 2.17 -4.25 10.82
N ILE A 174 1.93 -3.02 10.34
CA ILE A 174 0.61 -2.38 10.30
C ILE A 174 0.22 -2.14 8.85
N THR A 175 -1.02 -2.50 8.48
CA THR A 175 -1.57 -2.12 7.18
C THR A 175 -2.70 -1.12 7.37
N THR A 176 -2.69 -0.04 6.58
CA THR A 176 -3.57 1.11 6.77
C THR A 176 -4.81 1.05 5.89
N ASP A 177 -5.97 1.37 6.47
CA ASP A 177 -7.21 1.66 5.75
C ASP A 177 -7.29 3.16 5.43
N LEU A 178 -8.11 3.55 4.45
CA LEU A 178 -8.33 4.96 4.07
C LEU A 178 -8.96 5.79 5.19
N ARG A 179 -9.58 5.16 6.18
CA ARG A 179 -10.24 5.83 7.32
C ARG A 179 -9.27 6.28 8.40
N LEU A 180 -7.98 5.85 8.35
CA LEU A 180 -7.00 6.11 9.39
C LEU A 180 -6.71 7.61 9.55
N ASN A 181 -6.52 8.31 8.43
CA ASN A 181 -6.22 9.73 8.42
C ASN A 181 -6.52 10.36 7.06
N GLU A 182 -6.33 11.68 6.97
CA GLU A 182 -6.33 12.43 5.72
C GLU A 182 -4.89 12.89 5.44
N PRO A 183 -4.29 12.47 4.30
CA PRO A 183 -2.92 12.82 3.97
C PRO A 183 -2.75 14.32 3.72
N ARG A 184 -1.64 14.87 4.20
CA ARG A 184 -1.27 16.26 3.96
C ARG A 184 -0.81 16.51 2.53
N TYR A 185 -1.05 17.70 2.04
CA TYR A 185 -0.41 18.17 0.81
C TYR A 185 1.03 18.62 1.11
N ALA A 186 1.97 18.17 0.28
CA ALA A 186 3.34 18.64 0.36
C ALA A 186 3.45 20.11 -0.05
N SER A 187 4.05 20.94 0.79
CA SER A 187 4.31 22.34 0.47
C SER A 187 5.44 22.48 -0.56
N LEU A 188 5.46 23.57 -1.34
CA LEU A 188 6.54 23.83 -2.29
C LEU A 188 7.95 23.81 -1.64
N PRO A 189 8.18 24.42 -0.46
CA PRO A 189 9.46 24.29 0.22
C PRO A 189 9.84 22.83 0.53
N ASN A 190 8.88 22.00 0.94
CA ASN A 190 9.13 20.59 1.23
C ASN A 190 9.43 19.77 -0.02
N ILE A 191 8.75 20.06 -1.14
CA ILE A 191 9.06 19.47 -2.45
C ILE A 191 10.51 19.80 -2.88
N MET A 192 10.94 21.05 -2.69
CA MET A 192 12.31 21.46 -3.01
C MET A 192 13.34 20.75 -2.11
N LYS A 193 13.10 20.67 -0.81
CA LYS A 193 13.95 19.93 0.13
C LYS A 193 14.01 18.44 -0.19
N ALA A 194 12.88 17.84 -0.58
CA ALA A 194 12.81 16.43 -0.92
C ALA A 194 13.73 16.04 -2.09
N LYS A 195 13.99 16.95 -3.03
CA LYS A 195 14.94 16.71 -4.15
C LYS A 195 16.37 16.44 -3.67
N GLN A 196 16.77 16.95 -2.51
CA GLN A 196 18.11 16.82 -1.94
C GLN A 196 18.21 15.66 -0.94
N LYS A 197 17.09 15.10 -0.48
CA LYS A 197 17.12 13.97 0.46
C LYS A 197 17.68 12.72 -0.25
N PRO A 198 18.47 11.89 0.46
CA PRO A 198 19.10 10.71 -0.14
C PRO A 198 18.04 9.65 -0.54
N ILE A 199 18.31 9.00 -1.65
CA ILE A 199 17.64 7.76 -2.08
C ILE A 199 18.76 6.78 -2.42
N ASP A 200 18.80 5.67 -1.67
CA ASP A 200 19.71 4.57 -1.92
C ASP A 200 19.10 3.66 -2.98
N GLU A 201 19.85 3.32 -4.02
CA GLU A 201 19.43 2.38 -5.04
C GLU A 201 20.01 0.99 -4.73
N LYS A 202 19.14 -0.03 -4.79
CA LYS A 202 19.49 -1.45 -4.68
C LYS A 202 18.79 -2.22 -5.80
N THR A 203 19.25 -3.42 -6.08
CA THR A 203 18.59 -4.36 -6.98
C THR A 203 18.10 -5.59 -6.18
N PRO A 204 17.18 -6.40 -6.72
CA PRO A 204 16.82 -7.67 -6.10
C PRO A 204 18.01 -8.59 -5.87
N GLU A 205 18.98 -8.56 -6.77
CA GLU A 205 20.23 -9.33 -6.70
C GLU A 205 21.11 -8.87 -5.53
N ASP A 206 21.21 -7.57 -5.28
CA ASP A 206 21.95 -7.02 -4.12
C ASP A 206 21.35 -7.48 -2.80
N LEU A 207 20.02 -7.72 -2.78
CA LEU A 207 19.28 -8.23 -1.62
C LEU A 207 19.26 -9.77 -1.57
N GLY A 208 19.78 -10.45 -2.59
CA GLY A 208 19.78 -11.91 -2.70
C GLY A 208 18.39 -12.53 -2.78
N VAL A 209 17.43 -11.82 -3.39
CA VAL A 209 16.03 -12.27 -3.50
C VAL A 209 15.69 -12.61 -4.94
N ASP A 210 15.21 -13.85 -5.15
CA ASP A 210 14.60 -14.25 -6.43
C ASP A 210 13.19 -13.67 -6.54
N ILE A 211 13.00 -12.84 -7.58
CA ILE A 211 11.71 -12.18 -7.90
C ILE A 211 11.02 -12.81 -9.12
N THR A 212 11.46 -13.97 -9.58
CA THR A 212 10.89 -14.62 -10.75
C THR A 212 9.37 -14.80 -10.57
N PRO A 213 8.55 -14.28 -11.50
CA PRO A 213 7.09 -14.41 -11.43
C PRO A 213 6.66 -15.87 -11.48
N ARG A 214 5.67 -16.23 -10.67
CA ARG A 214 5.04 -17.55 -10.64
C ARG A 214 3.74 -17.61 -11.43
N LEU A 215 3.14 -16.46 -11.69
CA LEU A 215 1.90 -16.30 -12.42
C LEU A 215 2.15 -15.64 -13.77
N LYS A 216 1.33 -15.98 -14.76
CA LYS A 216 1.31 -15.34 -16.07
C LYS A 216 -0.10 -14.88 -16.37
N SER A 217 -0.27 -13.57 -16.58
CA SER A 217 -1.53 -13.02 -17.08
C SER A 217 -1.77 -13.54 -18.50
N LEU A 218 -2.89 -14.23 -18.72
CA LEU A 218 -3.24 -14.79 -20.01
C LEU A 218 -4.02 -13.79 -20.85
N LYS A 219 -4.89 -13.02 -20.22
CA LYS A 219 -5.77 -12.05 -20.89
C LYS A 219 -6.25 -11.00 -19.91
N VAL A 220 -6.34 -9.76 -20.36
CA VAL A 220 -6.96 -8.64 -19.66
C VAL A 220 -8.05 -8.06 -20.56
N GLU A 221 -9.24 -7.82 -20.01
CA GLU A 221 -10.36 -7.23 -20.73
C GLU A 221 -11.17 -6.30 -19.83
N GLU A 222 -11.89 -5.37 -20.41
CA GLU A 222 -12.81 -4.54 -19.65
C GLU A 222 -13.95 -5.40 -19.11
N PRO A 223 -14.46 -5.11 -17.88
CA PRO A 223 -15.62 -5.81 -17.37
C PRO A 223 -16.84 -5.59 -18.26
N ALA A 224 -17.70 -6.61 -18.36
CA ALA A 224 -18.95 -6.50 -19.12
C ALA A 224 -19.77 -5.31 -18.62
N LYS A 225 -20.41 -4.60 -19.56
CA LYS A 225 -21.32 -3.52 -19.18
C LYS A 225 -22.47 -4.09 -18.37
N ARG A 226 -22.70 -3.49 -17.19
CA ARG A 226 -23.87 -3.83 -16.39
C ARG A 226 -25.13 -3.35 -17.11
N GLU A 227 -26.12 -4.22 -17.21
CA GLU A 227 -27.46 -3.85 -17.65
C GLU A 227 -28.17 -3.07 -16.54
N ALA A 228 -29.13 -2.25 -16.93
CA ALA A 228 -29.95 -1.53 -15.97
C ALA A 228 -30.76 -2.52 -15.14
N GLY A 229 -30.81 -2.30 -13.82
CA GLY A 229 -31.66 -3.10 -12.94
C GLY A 229 -33.15 -2.86 -13.19
N VAL A 230 -33.99 -3.73 -12.66
CA VAL A 230 -35.45 -3.62 -12.71
C VAL A 230 -35.91 -2.70 -11.58
N LYS A 231 -36.67 -1.67 -11.92
CA LYS A 231 -37.37 -0.86 -10.92
C LYS A 231 -38.60 -1.62 -10.42
N VAL A 232 -38.77 -1.67 -9.13
CA VAL A 232 -39.94 -2.27 -8.47
C VAL A 232 -40.88 -1.19 -7.96
N GLU A 233 -42.16 -1.49 -7.88
CA GLU A 233 -43.19 -0.53 -7.50
C GLU A 233 -43.48 -0.49 -5.99
N SER A 234 -43.09 -1.56 -5.26
CA SER A 234 -43.31 -1.65 -3.81
C SER A 234 -42.14 -2.32 -3.08
N VAL A 235 -42.11 -2.15 -1.77
CA VAL A 235 -41.16 -2.85 -0.87
C VAL A 235 -41.44 -4.35 -0.85
N GLU A 236 -42.69 -4.76 -0.89
CA GLU A 236 -43.12 -6.17 -0.92
C GLU A 236 -42.61 -6.87 -2.17
N GLU A 237 -42.70 -6.21 -3.33
CA GLU A 237 -42.14 -6.72 -4.59
C GLU A 237 -40.60 -6.85 -4.51
N LEU A 238 -39.91 -5.86 -3.94
CA LEU A 238 -38.47 -5.94 -3.73
C LEU A 238 -38.06 -7.12 -2.86
N VAL A 239 -38.71 -7.27 -1.71
CA VAL A 239 -38.43 -8.38 -0.78
C VAL A 239 -38.75 -9.72 -1.44
N GLY A 240 -39.83 -9.80 -2.21
CA GLY A 240 -40.18 -11.01 -2.97
C GLY A 240 -39.12 -11.41 -3.98
N LYS A 241 -38.59 -10.46 -4.75
CA LYS A 241 -37.48 -10.67 -5.71
C LYS A 241 -36.19 -11.08 -5.00
N LEU A 242 -35.79 -10.39 -3.93
CA LEU A 242 -34.58 -10.72 -3.17
C LEU A 242 -34.66 -12.15 -2.58
N LYS A 243 -35.84 -12.60 -2.11
CA LYS A 243 -36.07 -13.97 -1.66
C LYS A 243 -35.99 -14.99 -2.81
N GLN A 244 -36.54 -14.66 -3.98
CA GLN A 244 -36.44 -15.51 -5.17
C GLN A 244 -34.98 -15.72 -5.63
N GLU A 245 -34.18 -14.66 -5.55
CA GLU A 245 -32.74 -14.70 -5.90
C GLU A 245 -31.85 -15.28 -4.78
N GLY A 246 -32.44 -15.64 -3.63
CA GLY A 246 -31.72 -16.22 -2.50
C GLY A 246 -30.73 -15.24 -1.82
N VAL A 247 -30.99 -13.94 -1.89
CA VAL A 247 -30.15 -12.89 -1.30
C VAL A 247 -30.52 -12.64 0.16
N ILE A 248 -31.78 -12.88 0.52
CA ILE A 248 -32.33 -12.79 1.90
C ILE A 248 -33.25 -13.98 2.18
#